data_3c3ee806f4bad2c3827a06f986b84a87
#
_entry.id   3c3ee806f4bad2c3827a06f986b84a87
#
_cell.length_a   1.000
_cell.length_b   1.000
_cell.length_c   1.000
_cell.angle_alpha   90.00
_cell.angle_beta   90.00
_cell.angle_gamma   90.00
#
_symmetry.space_group_name_H-M   'P 1'
#
loop_
_entity.id
_entity.type
_entity.pdbx_description
1 polymer ?
#
loop_
_entity_poly.entity_id
_entity_poly.type
_entity_poly.pdbx_seq_one_letter_code
_entity_poly.pdbx_strand_id
1 'polypeptide(L)'
;MQIRHKKITVDLSHRDNPVSSTRKGSPSMTRLPEWLEDLFCRADIRVNGGRPWDLQCHDDAFYERIAGDASLGLGESYMDGMWDCEALDQFFDRALSAHRDRKVPLSRAMLVDVVKARLFNRQNKQRAIQVAKVHYDIGNAFYEAMLDPYMQYTCAYWNGAAQDLASAQEAKLDLICRKMGLVPGEKILELGCGWGGFARYAAEHYGVQVTAYNISNAQVEWARARCKGLPVEFRLQDYREAIGTFDKVAAIGLCEHVGYKNYRSFFELVHRCLAPGGIFLLHTIGRNSSIRYCDAWMDRYIFPGGMLPSATQLGQAMDDLFALEDWHSFGTDYDRTLMAWHANFEKSWPRFSAEYGERFYRMWRYYLLSCAGAFRCRDIQLWQLALSKDGIRGGWKGVR
;
A
#
# COMPACT_ATOMS: atom_id res chain seq x y z
N MET A 1 28.04 29.84 3.21
CA MET A 1 26.81 30.04 2.43
C MET A 1 25.75 29.17 3.08
N GLN A 2 24.97 29.76 4.00
CA GLN A 2 23.98 29.06 4.83
C GLN A 2 22.75 28.79 3.98
N ILE A 3 22.49 27.52 3.68
CA ILE A 3 21.23 27.10 3.05
C ILE A 3 20.16 27.09 4.14
N ARG A 4 19.27 28.09 4.10
CA ARG A 4 18.06 28.14 4.93
C ARG A 4 17.16 26.97 4.52
N HIS A 5 17.06 25.94 5.38
CA HIS A 5 16.01 24.95 5.31
C HIS A 5 14.65 25.66 5.47
N LYS A 6 13.89 25.74 4.40
CA LYS A 6 12.47 26.04 4.50
C LYS A 6 11.81 24.89 5.23
N LYS A 7 11.30 25.15 6.44
CA LYS A 7 10.37 24.25 7.13
C LYS A 7 9.19 24.00 6.21
N ILE A 8 9.08 22.80 5.67
CA ILE A 8 7.85 22.34 5.03
C ILE A 8 7.04 21.74 6.19
N THR A 9 6.15 22.54 6.72
CA THR A 9 5.09 22.05 7.60
C THR A 9 4.15 21.27 6.71
N VAL A 10 3.94 19.99 6.98
CA VAL A 10 2.82 19.24 6.38
C VAL A 10 1.57 19.97 6.85
N ASP A 11 0.99 20.77 5.97
CA ASP A 11 -0.18 21.55 6.28
C ASP A 11 -1.41 20.65 6.31
N LEU A 12 -1.64 20.02 7.44
CA LEU A 12 -2.84 19.27 7.75
C LEU A 12 -4.07 20.19 7.93
N SER A 13 -3.87 21.53 7.89
CA SER A 13 -4.91 22.54 8.12
C SER A 13 -5.69 22.95 6.86
N HIS A 14 -5.20 22.67 5.66
CA HIS A 14 -5.86 23.10 4.43
C HIS A 14 -6.91 22.11 3.91
N ARG A 15 -7.94 21.88 4.67
CA ARG A 15 -9.33 21.60 4.25
C ARG A 15 -10.30 21.56 5.43
N ASP A 16 -10.04 22.26 6.48
CA ASP A 16 -11.08 22.63 7.44
C ASP A 16 -11.92 23.77 6.82
N ASN A 17 -12.80 23.43 5.88
CA ASN A 17 -14.00 24.23 5.75
C ASN A 17 -14.80 23.96 7.02
N PRO A 18 -15.02 24.97 7.88
CA PRO A 18 -15.93 24.81 9.00
C PRO A 18 -17.30 24.47 8.38
N VAL A 19 -17.73 23.24 8.55
CA VAL A 19 -19.14 22.90 8.36
C VAL A 19 -19.87 23.79 9.36
N SER A 20 -20.51 24.81 8.84
CA SER A 20 -21.27 25.76 9.65
C SER A 20 -22.22 24.98 10.54
N SER A 21 -21.92 25.01 11.82
CA SER A 21 -22.72 24.39 12.88
C SER A 21 -23.99 25.18 13.09
N THR A 22 -24.99 24.93 12.26
CA THR A 22 -26.39 25.27 12.54
C THR A 22 -27.28 24.11 12.08
N ARG A 23 -27.07 22.92 12.67
CA ARG A 23 -28.14 21.94 12.76
C ARG A 23 -28.72 22.03 14.16
N LYS A 24 -29.81 22.75 14.28
CA LYS A 24 -30.68 22.71 15.46
C LYS A 24 -31.15 21.28 15.71
N GLY A 25 -30.79 20.71 16.89
CA GLY A 25 -31.61 19.78 17.65
C GLY A 25 -31.89 18.42 17.02
N SER A 26 -30.87 17.63 16.61
CA SER A 26 -30.98 16.17 16.66
C SER A 26 -30.52 15.72 18.06
N PRO A 27 -31.20 14.75 18.69
CA PRO A 27 -30.71 14.19 19.94
C PRO A 27 -29.31 13.63 19.72
N SER A 28 -28.35 13.92 20.59
CA SER A 28 -27.00 13.37 20.52
C SER A 28 -27.11 11.85 20.51
N MET A 29 -26.53 11.18 19.50
CA MET A 29 -26.53 9.72 19.45
C MET A 29 -25.58 9.21 20.53
N THR A 30 -26.13 8.61 21.58
CA THR A 30 -25.38 7.95 22.67
C THR A 30 -25.24 6.44 22.42
N ARG A 31 -25.59 5.94 21.22
CA ARG A 31 -25.58 4.52 20.84
C ARG A 31 -24.97 4.34 19.45
N LEU A 32 -24.33 3.19 19.26
CA LEU A 32 -23.89 2.76 17.93
C LEU A 32 -25.10 2.66 16.99
N PRO A 33 -24.92 2.99 15.68
CA PRO A 33 -25.88 2.61 14.66
C PRO A 33 -26.14 1.11 14.71
N GLU A 34 -27.38 0.67 14.50
CA GLU A 34 -27.80 -0.73 14.60
C GLU A 34 -26.90 -1.69 13.77
N TRP A 35 -26.53 -1.28 12.55
CA TRP A 35 -25.64 -2.07 11.70
C TRP A 35 -24.23 -2.27 12.28
N LEU A 36 -23.72 -1.30 13.04
CA LEU A 36 -22.40 -1.36 13.68
C LEU A 36 -22.48 -2.16 15.00
N GLU A 37 -23.58 -2.02 15.73
CA GLU A 37 -23.87 -2.83 16.93
C GLU A 37 -23.95 -4.33 16.57
N ASP A 38 -24.65 -4.66 15.46
CA ASP A 38 -24.69 -6.03 14.92
C ASP A 38 -23.32 -6.53 14.48
N LEU A 39 -22.53 -5.68 13.82
CA LEU A 39 -21.17 -6.01 13.42
C LEU A 39 -20.27 -6.30 14.64
N PHE A 40 -20.30 -5.44 15.65
CA PHE A 40 -19.48 -5.59 16.85
C PHE A 40 -19.91 -6.84 17.66
N CYS A 41 -21.19 -7.13 17.74
CA CYS A 41 -21.71 -8.34 18.37
C CYS A 41 -21.14 -9.60 17.68
N ARG A 42 -21.18 -9.67 16.35
CA ARG A 42 -20.65 -10.80 15.58
C ARG A 42 -19.12 -10.89 15.63
N ALA A 43 -18.45 -9.76 15.69
CA ALA A 43 -17.00 -9.67 15.82
C ALA A 43 -16.49 -9.98 17.24
N ASP A 44 -17.40 -10.18 18.19
CA ASP A 44 -17.09 -10.29 19.63
C ASP A 44 -16.23 -9.09 20.08
N ILE A 45 -16.67 -7.87 19.75
CA ILE A 45 -16.09 -6.59 20.16
C ILE A 45 -17.09 -5.91 21.09
N ARG A 46 -16.62 -5.32 22.19
CA ARG A 46 -17.43 -4.53 23.11
C ARG A 46 -16.94 -3.10 23.16
N VAL A 47 -17.88 -2.17 23.28
CA VAL A 47 -17.56 -0.80 23.65
C VAL A 47 -17.36 -0.76 25.16
N ASN A 48 -16.27 -0.16 25.62
CA ASN A 48 -15.85 -0.08 27.01
C ASN A 48 -15.74 -1.48 27.69
N GLY A 49 -15.33 -2.49 26.90
CA GLY A 49 -15.04 -3.82 27.42
C GLY A 49 -13.65 -3.91 28.03
N GLY A 50 -13.31 -5.09 28.57
CA GLY A 50 -12.04 -5.31 29.30
C GLY A 50 -10.98 -6.11 28.53
N ARG A 51 -11.18 -6.39 27.23
CA ARG A 51 -10.23 -7.19 26.46
C ARG A 51 -9.36 -6.28 25.57
N PRO A 52 -8.14 -6.68 25.20
CA PRO A 52 -7.22 -5.85 24.42
C PRO A 52 -7.80 -5.34 23.07
N TRP A 53 -8.70 -6.10 22.46
CA TRP A 53 -9.36 -5.73 21.20
C TRP A 53 -10.69 -5.01 21.38
N ASP A 54 -11.15 -4.75 22.62
CA ASP A 54 -12.35 -3.97 22.87
C ASP A 54 -12.08 -2.48 22.68
N LEU A 55 -13.07 -1.76 22.13
CA LEU A 55 -13.00 -0.34 21.90
C LEU A 55 -13.29 0.41 23.21
N GLN A 56 -12.41 1.36 23.57
CA GLN A 56 -12.60 2.27 24.70
C GLN A 56 -13.07 3.62 24.17
N CYS A 57 -14.32 3.98 24.42
CA CYS A 57 -14.90 5.26 24.00
C CYS A 57 -14.64 6.33 25.06
N HIS A 58 -14.06 7.46 24.67
CA HIS A 58 -13.74 8.61 25.53
C HIS A 58 -14.64 9.82 25.26
N ASP A 59 -15.26 9.89 24.07
CA ASP A 59 -16.13 10.99 23.65
C ASP A 59 -17.31 10.45 22.84
N ASP A 60 -18.53 10.70 23.31
CA ASP A 60 -19.77 10.22 22.69
C ASP A 60 -20.00 10.78 21.27
N ALA A 61 -19.34 11.89 20.89
CA ALA A 61 -19.37 12.40 19.51
C ALA A 61 -18.80 11.39 18.48
N PHE A 62 -18.03 10.39 18.92
CA PHE A 62 -17.62 9.21 18.15
C PHE A 62 -18.79 8.51 17.46
N TYR A 63 -19.93 8.34 18.15
CA TYR A 63 -21.09 7.64 17.58
C TYR A 63 -21.69 8.37 16.36
N GLU A 64 -21.77 9.70 16.43
CA GLU A 64 -22.26 10.52 15.32
C GLU A 64 -21.30 10.49 14.13
N ARG A 65 -20.00 10.51 14.38
CA ARG A 65 -18.95 10.48 13.34
C ARG A 65 -19.00 9.17 12.55
N ILE A 66 -19.09 8.03 13.23
CA ILE A 66 -19.18 6.73 12.56
C ILE A 66 -20.50 6.60 11.79
N ALA A 67 -21.61 7.05 12.36
CA ALA A 67 -22.90 6.98 11.69
C ALA A 67 -22.93 7.80 10.38
N GLY A 68 -22.21 8.94 10.36
CA GLY A 68 -22.15 9.82 9.19
C GLY A 68 -21.19 9.34 8.10
N ASP A 69 -19.97 8.94 8.49
CA ASP A 69 -18.85 8.78 7.57
C ASP A 69 -18.20 7.37 7.57
N ALA A 70 -18.80 6.40 8.25
CA ALA A 70 -18.37 4.99 8.29
C ALA A 70 -16.84 4.84 8.57
N SER A 71 -16.06 4.25 7.63
CA SER A 71 -14.62 4.01 7.83
C SER A 71 -13.83 5.31 8.00
N LEU A 72 -14.20 6.38 7.32
CA LEU A 72 -13.55 7.69 7.49
C LEU A 72 -13.82 8.24 8.90
N GLY A 73 -15.07 8.18 9.36
CA GLY A 73 -15.45 8.60 10.70
C GLY A 73 -14.78 7.79 11.80
N LEU A 74 -14.63 6.46 11.61
CA LEU A 74 -13.93 5.58 12.53
C LEU A 74 -12.45 5.97 12.65
N GLY A 75 -11.75 6.17 11.54
CA GLY A 75 -10.33 6.51 11.55
C GLY A 75 -10.05 7.92 12.05
N GLU A 76 -10.86 8.92 11.63
CA GLU A 76 -10.68 10.30 12.09
C GLU A 76 -10.98 10.46 13.60
N SER A 77 -12.01 9.80 14.11
CA SER A 77 -12.30 9.81 15.55
C SER A 77 -11.19 9.15 16.37
N TYR A 78 -10.52 8.10 15.84
CA TYR A 78 -9.34 7.55 16.46
C TYR A 78 -8.18 8.55 16.46
N MET A 79 -7.90 9.20 15.32
CA MET A 79 -6.84 10.21 15.21
C MET A 79 -7.06 11.38 16.18
N ASP A 80 -8.30 11.74 16.44
CA ASP A 80 -8.70 12.83 17.33
C ASP A 80 -8.81 12.40 18.81
N GLY A 81 -8.49 11.14 19.14
CA GLY A 81 -8.46 10.62 20.52
C GLY A 81 -9.84 10.34 21.12
N MET A 82 -10.90 10.25 20.30
CA MET A 82 -12.25 10.00 20.82
C MET A 82 -12.45 8.55 21.30
N TRP A 83 -11.60 7.65 20.84
CA TRP A 83 -11.58 6.26 21.28
C TRP A 83 -10.19 5.65 21.17
N ASP A 84 -9.96 4.58 21.91
CA ASP A 84 -8.74 3.78 21.90
C ASP A 84 -9.02 2.29 21.78
N CYS A 85 -7.99 1.54 21.38
CA CYS A 85 -7.97 0.09 21.41
C CYS A 85 -6.52 -0.37 21.59
N GLU A 86 -6.26 -1.21 22.58
CA GLU A 86 -4.92 -1.70 22.89
C GLU A 86 -4.38 -2.56 21.74
N ALA A 87 -5.14 -3.58 21.31
CA ALA A 87 -4.81 -4.49 20.21
C ALA A 87 -5.63 -4.12 18.95
N LEU A 88 -5.32 -2.98 18.34
CA LEU A 88 -6.04 -2.43 17.19
C LEU A 88 -5.99 -3.37 15.97
N ASP A 89 -4.91 -4.13 15.80
CA ASP A 89 -4.78 -5.16 14.77
C ASP A 89 -5.78 -6.31 14.96
N GLN A 90 -6.02 -6.73 16.20
CA GLN A 90 -7.03 -7.76 16.52
C GLN A 90 -8.45 -7.21 16.38
N PHE A 91 -8.68 -5.94 16.72
CA PHE A 91 -9.96 -5.27 16.46
C PHE A 91 -10.32 -5.34 14.97
N PHE A 92 -9.39 -4.97 14.09
CA PHE A 92 -9.64 -5.00 12.64
C PHE A 92 -9.74 -6.43 12.09
N ASP A 93 -8.92 -7.36 12.53
CA ASP A 93 -9.05 -8.77 12.17
C ASP A 93 -10.46 -9.31 12.46
N ARG A 94 -10.98 -9.06 13.66
CA ARG A 94 -12.32 -9.48 14.09
C ARG A 94 -13.43 -8.77 13.33
N ALA A 95 -13.36 -7.44 13.23
CA ALA A 95 -14.38 -6.64 12.56
C ALA A 95 -14.50 -6.99 11.07
N LEU A 96 -13.37 -7.11 10.36
CA LEU A 96 -13.34 -7.46 8.94
C LEU A 96 -13.74 -8.92 8.68
N SER A 97 -13.36 -9.86 9.57
CA SER A 97 -13.82 -11.26 9.51
C SER A 97 -15.34 -11.36 9.63
N ALA A 98 -15.94 -10.64 10.56
CA ALA A 98 -17.39 -10.63 10.78
C ALA A 98 -18.16 -9.91 9.65
N HIS A 99 -17.46 -9.03 8.91
CA HIS A 99 -18.07 -8.26 7.81
C HIS A 99 -18.21 -9.05 6.50
N ARG A 100 -17.47 -10.12 6.29
CA ARG A 100 -17.45 -10.89 5.03
C ARG A 100 -18.81 -11.37 4.56
N ASP A 101 -19.73 -11.63 5.48
CA ASP A 101 -21.03 -12.25 5.18
C ASP A 101 -22.15 -11.26 4.82
N ARG A 102 -21.89 -9.95 4.87
CA ARG A 102 -22.90 -8.93 4.55
C ARG A 102 -22.36 -7.75 3.77
N LYS A 103 -23.18 -7.22 2.84
CA LYS A 103 -22.94 -5.93 2.20
C LYS A 103 -23.29 -4.82 3.19
N VAL A 104 -22.28 -4.08 3.66
CA VAL A 104 -22.52 -2.85 4.45
C VAL A 104 -23.29 -1.85 3.58
N PRO A 105 -24.30 -1.16 4.12
CA PRO A 105 -24.96 -0.09 3.41
C PRO A 105 -23.95 0.96 2.93
N LEU A 106 -23.99 1.29 1.65
CA LEU A 106 -23.16 2.35 1.07
C LEU A 106 -23.56 3.68 1.72
N SER A 107 -22.62 4.33 2.41
CA SER A 107 -22.83 5.70 2.87
C SER A 107 -23.01 6.65 1.68
N ARG A 108 -23.65 7.80 1.89
CA ARG A 108 -23.80 8.82 0.83
C ARG A 108 -22.45 9.26 0.26
N ALA A 109 -21.40 9.33 1.09
CA ALA A 109 -20.05 9.64 0.68
C ALA A 109 -19.48 8.55 -0.25
N MET A 110 -19.65 7.26 0.09
CA MET A 110 -19.26 6.14 -0.78
C MET A 110 -19.99 6.15 -2.13
N LEU A 111 -21.28 6.51 -2.16
CA LEU A 111 -22.04 6.63 -3.41
C LEU A 111 -21.47 7.73 -4.32
N VAL A 112 -21.12 8.88 -3.76
CA VAL A 112 -20.48 9.99 -4.49
C VAL A 112 -19.12 9.57 -5.02
N ASP A 113 -18.32 8.84 -4.25
CA ASP A 113 -17.00 8.36 -4.68
C ASP A 113 -17.10 7.28 -5.76
N VAL A 114 -18.08 6.38 -5.68
CA VAL A 114 -18.36 5.42 -6.76
C VAL A 114 -18.75 6.14 -8.07
N VAL A 115 -19.59 7.16 -8.01
CA VAL A 115 -19.97 7.96 -9.18
C VAL A 115 -18.77 8.71 -9.74
N LYS A 116 -17.98 9.37 -8.89
CA LYS A 116 -16.74 10.06 -9.30
C LYS A 116 -15.73 9.10 -9.92
N ALA A 117 -15.53 7.90 -9.34
CA ALA A 117 -14.63 6.88 -9.88
C ALA A 117 -15.09 6.34 -11.25
N ARG A 118 -16.39 6.29 -11.50
CA ARG A 118 -16.96 5.92 -12.81
C ARG A 118 -16.71 7.00 -13.87
N LEU A 119 -16.87 8.27 -13.53
CA LEU A 119 -16.82 9.38 -14.48
C LEU A 119 -15.39 9.85 -14.76
N PHE A 120 -14.51 9.87 -13.75
CA PHE A 120 -13.18 10.42 -13.85
C PHE A 120 -12.09 9.35 -13.66
N ASN A 121 -11.01 9.44 -14.46
CA ASN A 121 -9.79 8.67 -14.20
C ASN A 121 -8.99 9.38 -13.10
N ARG A 122 -9.04 8.86 -11.87
CA ARG A 122 -8.35 9.45 -10.70
C ARG A 122 -6.85 9.18 -10.70
N GLN A 123 -6.35 8.29 -11.56
CA GLN A 123 -4.94 7.89 -11.67
C GLN A 123 -4.28 8.44 -12.95
N ASN A 124 -4.61 9.68 -13.33
CA ASN A 124 -3.93 10.36 -14.42
C ASN A 124 -2.52 10.83 -14.01
N LYS A 125 -1.65 11.09 -15.01
CA LYS A 125 -0.24 11.48 -14.81
C LYS A 125 -0.05 12.67 -13.86
N GLN A 126 -0.88 13.71 -13.96
CA GLN A 126 -0.78 14.91 -13.12
C GLN A 126 -1.08 14.63 -11.65
N ARG A 127 -2.10 13.79 -11.36
CA ARG A 127 -2.43 13.38 -9.99
C ARG A 127 -1.40 12.44 -9.39
N ALA A 128 -0.82 11.53 -10.17
CA ALA A 128 0.25 10.65 -9.70
C ALA A 128 1.43 11.44 -9.15
N ILE A 129 1.84 12.54 -9.82
CA ILE A 129 2.91 13.43 -9.35
C ILE A 129 2.51 14.15 -8.04
N GLN A 130 1.25 14.60 -7.91
CA GLN A 130 0.78 15.24 -6.68
C GLN A 130 0.74 14.27 -5.50
N VAL A 131 0.27 13.04 -5.71
CA VAL A 131 0.25 11.97 -4.69
C VAL A 131 1.67 11.65 -4.23
N ALA A 132 2.60 11.48 -5.16
CA ALA A 132 4.01 11.22 -4.83
C ALA A 132 4.61 12.34 -3.95
N LYS A 133 4.29 13.62 -4.23
CA LYS A 133 4.76 14.74 -3.39
C LYS A 133 4.21 14.67 -1.97
N VAL A 134 2.92 14.44 -1.80
CA VAL A 134 2.27 14.47 -0.48
C VAL A 134 2.65 13.25 0.36
N HIS A 135 2.71 12.06 -0.23
CA HIS A 135 2.94 10.81 0.50
C HIS A 135 4.42 10.62 0.89
N TYR A 136 5.36 11.04 0.03
CA TYR A 136 6.79 10.86 0.29
C TYR A 136 7.46 12.10 0.90
N ASP A 137 6.73 13.19 1.12
CA ASP A 137 7.19 14.40 1.85
C ASP A 137 7.31 14.18 3.38
N ILE A 138 6.88 13.02 3.89
CA ILE A 138 7.12 12.59 5.30
C ILE A 138 8.63 12.52 5.61
N GLY A 139 9.49 12.40 4.59
CA GLY A 139 10.93 12.44 4.74
C GLY A 139 11.59 11.06 4.87
N ASN A 140 12.75 10.92 4.21
CA ASN A 140 13.49 9.66 4.16
C ASN A 140 13.90 9.14 5.54
N ALA A 141 14.24 10.03 6.49
CA ALA A 141 14.69 9.65 7.83
C ALA A 141 13.61 8.88 8.62
N PHE A 142 12.33 9.22 8.43
CA PHE A 142 11.22 8.51 9.05
C PHE A 142 11.10 7.08 8.48
N TYR A 143 11.16 6.94 7.15
CA TYR A 143 11.12 5.63 6.50
C TYR A 143 12.35 4.77 6.82
N GLU A 144 13.55 5.34 6.87
CA GLU A 144 14.77 4.63 7.30
C GLU A 144 14.66 4.07 8.72
N ALA A 145 13.98 4.78 9.62
CA ALA A 145 13.80 4.31 10.99
C ALA A 145 12.76 3.16 11.11
N MET A 146 11.87 3.02 10.15
CA MET A 146 10.79 2.02 10.14
C MET A 146 11.09 0.82 9.23
N LEU A 147 11.69 1.05 8.08
CA LEU A 147 11.94 0.02 7.06
C LEU A 147 13.26 -0.75 7.29
N ASP A 148 13.55 -1.67 6.39
CA ASP A 148 14.78 -2.44 6.30
C ASP A 148 15.92 -1.68 5.58
N PRO A 149 17.16 -2.19 5.56
CA PRO A 149 18.29 -1.54 4.88
C PRO A 149 18.14 -1.35 3.36
N TYR A 150 17.29 -2.14 2.70
CA TYR A 150 16.94 -1.95 1.29
C TYR A 150 15.73 -1.02 1.08
N MET A 151 15.21 -0.43 2.15
CA MET A 151 14.07 0.52 2.12
C MET A 151 12.84 -0.04 1.37
N GLN A 152 12.50 -1.29 1.66
CA GLN A 152 11.37 -1.93 1.03
C GLN A 152 10.05 -1.57 1.73
N TYR A 153 9.24 -0.74 1.08
CA TYR A 153 7.89 -0.38 1.57
C TYR A 153 6.82 -1.26 0.94
N THR A 154 7.12 -2.55 0.85
CA THR A 154 6.25 -3.62 0.32
C THR A 154 6.39 -4.86 1.19
N CYS A 155 5.50 -5.82 1.01
CA CYS A 155 5.51 -7.05 1.79
C CYS A 155 6.87 -7.77 1.74
N ALA A 156 7.35 -8.19 2.89
CA ALA A 156 8.48 -9.10 3.02
C ALA A 156 8.04 -10.57 2.78
N TYR A 157 8.97 -11.48 2.58
CA TYR A 157 8.72 -12.91 2.47
C TYR A 157 9.29 -13.66 3.69
N TRP A 158 8.41 -14.14 4.54
CA TRP A 158 8.76 -14.79 5.79
C TRP A 158 8.84 -16.31 5.60
N ASN A 159 9.85 -16.76 4.89
CA ASN A 159 10.05 -18.15 4.44
C ASN A 159 10.49 -19.16 5.54
N GLY A 160 10.24 -18.87 6.79
CA GLY A 160 10.64 -19.72 7.91
C GLY A 160 12.11 -19.62 8.33
N ALA A 161 13.03 -19.26 7.42
CA ALA A 161 14.42 -18.96 7.74
C ALA A 161 14.63 -17.51 8.18
N ALA A 162 13.75 -16.59 7.75
CA ALA A 162 13.82 -15.18 8.11
C ALA A 162 13.51 -14.97 9.60
N GLN A 163 14.46 -14.35 10.31
CA GLN A 163 14.35 -14.11 11.75
C GLN A 163 13.83 -12.70 12.08
N ASP A 164 14.02 -11.75 11.17
CA ASP A 164 13.66 -10.34 11.33
C ASP A 164 13.21 -9.72 10.00
N LEU A 165 12.83 -8.44 10.04
CA LEU A 165 12.34 -7.72 8.88
C LEU A 165 13.41 -7.62 7.77
N ALA A 166 14.68 -7.42 8.12
CA ALA A 166 15.74 -7.26 7.14
C ALA A 166 15.94 -8.56 6.34
N SER A 167 16.10 -9.68 7.03
CA SER A 167 16.23 -11.00 6.38
C SER A 167 14.99 -11.42 5.61
N ALA A 168 13.79 -11.06 6.07
CA ALA A 168 12.55 -11.32 5.33
C ALA A 168 12.43 -10.47 4.05
N GLN A 169 12.91 -9.23 4.07
CA GLN A 169 12.94 -8.37 2.88
C GLN A 169 14.01 -8.84 1.88
N GLU A 170 15.17 -9.25 2.34
CA GLU A 170 16.19 -9.87 1.48
C GLU A 170 15.66 -11.16 0.83
N ALA A 171 15.00 -12.03 1.62
CA ALA A 171 14.35 -13.23 1.09
C ALA A 171 13.28 -12.91 0.02
N LYS A 172 12.54 -11.81 0.16
CA LYS A 172 11.59 -11.34 -0.85
C LYS A 172 12.31 -10.88 -2.13
N LEU A 173 13.39 -10.12 -2.00
CA LEU A 173 14.17 -9.63 -3.14
C LEU A 173 14.82 -10.80 -3.90
N ASP A 174 15.40 -11.76 -3.17
CA ASP A 174 15.95 -13.00 -3.72
C ASP A 174 14.87 -13.84 -4.43
N LEU A 175 13.71 -14.02 -3.81
CA LEU A 175 12.58 -14.74 -4.41
C LEU A 175 12.15 -14.12 -5.74
N ILE A 176 12.11 -12.78 -5.83
CA ILE A 176 11.79 -12.06 -7.07
C ILE A 176 12.85 -12.36 -8.13
N CYS A 177 14.14 -12.24 -7.80
CA CYS A 177 15.23 -12.50 -8.73
C CYS A 177 15.23 -13.95 -9.23
N ARG A 178 15.03 -14.92 -8.33
CA ARG A 178 14.92 -16.34 -8.70
C ARG A 178 13.70 -16.64 -9.56
N LYS A 179 12.53 -16.06 -9.27
CA LYS A 179 11.31 -16.20 -10.09
C LYS A 179 11.51 -15.63 -11.49
N MET A 180 12.22 -14.53 -11.62
CA MET A 180 12.58 -13.96 -12.91
C MET A 180 13.67 -14.75 -13.63
N GLY A 181 14.39 -15.65 -12.93
CA GLY A 181 15.51 -16.41 -13.46
C GLY A 181 16.63 -15.50 -13.94
N LEU A 182 17.02 -14.50 -13.10
CA LEU A 182 18.02 -13.50 -13.46
C LEU A 182 19.40 -14.15 -13.67
N VAL A 183 20.05 -13.78 -14.77
CA VAL A 183 21.43 -14.15 -15.06
C VAL A 183 22.30 -12.90 -15.29
N PRO A 184 23.61 -12.97 -14.97
CA PRO A 184 24.49 -11.82 -15.12
C PRO A 184 24.48 -11.22 -16.54
N GLY A 185 24.46 -9.88 -16.62
CA GLY A 185 24.46 -9.13 -17.87
C GLY A 185 23.08 -8.84 -18.46
N GLU A 186 21.99 -9.48 -17.97
CA GLU A 186 20.64 -9.18 -18.44
C GLU A 186 20.23 -7.73 -18.12
N LYS A 187 19.37 -7.18 -18.98
CA LYS A 187 18.79 -5.84 -18.85
C LYS A 187 17.39 -5.95 -18.23
N ILE A 188 17.24 -5.31 -17.08
CA ILE A 188 16.00 -5.32 -16.30
C ILE A 188 15.34 -3.94 -16.35
N LEU A 189 14.02 -3.93 -16.58
CA LEU A 189 13.20 -2.75 -16.37
C LEU A 189 12.46 -2.85 -15.03
N GLU A 190 12.65 -1.88 -14.14
CA GLU A 190 11.87 -1.74 -12.91
C GLU A 190 10.93 -0.55 -13.01
N LEU A 191 9.62 -0.81 -12.87
CA LEU A 191 8.58 0.21 -12.90
C LEU A 191 8.13 0.54 -11.48
N GLY A 192 8.36 1.79 -11.04
CA GLY A 192 8.04 2.23 -9.69
C GLY A 192 9.04 1.76 -8.63
N CYS A 193 10.32 2.11 -8.80
CA CYS A 193 11.41 1.55 -8.01
C CYS A 193 11.51 2.02 -6.54
N GLY A 194 10.64 2.93 -6.08
CA GLY A 194 10.75 3.48 -4.73
C GLY A 194 12.15 4.04 -4.45
N TRP A 195 12.78 3.60 -3.37
CA TRP A 195 14.17 3.95 -3.00
C TRP A 195 15.23 3.09 -3.69
N GLY A 196 14.86 2.31 -4.72
CA GLY A 196 15.80 1.54 -5.54
C GLY A 196 16.32 0.25 -4.90
N GLY A 197 15.66 -0.26 -3.86
CA GLY A 197 16.14 -1.42 -3.12
C GLY A 197 16.20 -2.70 -3.95
N PHE A 198 15.19 -2.96 -4.81
CA PHE A 198 15.24 -4.11 -5.72
C PHE A 198 16.33 -3.92 -6.79
N ALA A 199 16.40 -2.75 -7.44
CA ALA A 199 17.43 -2.46 -8.42
C ALA A 199 18.84 -2.66 -7.85
N ARG A 200 19.08 -2.18 -6.62
CA ARG A 200 20.34 -2.37 -5.88
C ARG A 200 20.63 -3.84 -5.65
N TYR A 201 19.69 -4.57 -5.05
CA TYR A 201 19.85 -5.99 -4.72
C TYR A 201 20.14 -6.84 -5.97
N ALA A 202 19.35 -6.65 -7.03
CA ALA A 202 19.51 -7.38 -8.28
C ALA A 202 20.88 -7.11 -8.94
N ALA A 203 21.32 -5.85 -8.95
CA ALA A 203 22.63 -5.50 -9.48
C ALA A 203 23.80 -6.06 -8.64
N GLU A 204 23.72 -5.97 -7.30
CA GLU A 204 24.73 -6.45 -6.37
C GLU A 204 24.88 -7.99 -6.38
N HIS A 205 23.75 -8.71 -6.37
CA HIS A 205 23.76 -10.16 -6.14
C HIS A 205 23.61 -10.99 -7.41
N TYR A 206 23.03 -10.42 -8.48
CA TYR A 206 22.78 -11.14 -9.74
C TYR A 206 23.55 -10.57 -10.93
N GLY A 207 24.28 -9.45 -10.77
CA GLY A 207 25.12 -8.87 -11.82
C GLY A 207 24.36 -8.36 -13.04
N VAL A 208 23.09 -7.98 -12.88
CA VAL A 208 22.23 -7.47 -13.94
C VAL A 208 22.33 -5.95 -14.07
N GLN A 209 21.91 -5.42 -15.23
CA GLN A 209 21.80 -4.00 -15.51
C GLN A 209 20.34 -3.56 -15.30
N VAL A 210 20.09 -2.56 -14.46
CA VAL A 210 18.73 -2.14 -14.16
C VAL A 210 18.44 -0.73 -14.66
N THR A 211 17.36 -0.55 -15.42
CA THR A 211 16.76 0.76 -15.72
C THR A 211 15.49 0.91 -14.88
N ALA A 212 15.50 1.84 -13.94
CA ALA A 212 14.48 2.00 -12.91
C ALA A 212 13.74 3.34 -13.03
N TYR A 213 12.42 3.29 -13.12
CA TYR A 213 11.55 4.49 -13.24
C TYR A 213 10.90 4.85 -11.92
N ASN A 214 10.90 6.14 -11.60
CA ASN A 214 10.14 6.69 -10.46
C ASN A 214 9.81 8.16 -10.70
N ILE A 215 8.73 8.65 -10.08
CA ILE A 215 8.27 10.05 -10.16
C ILE A 215 8.62 10.89 -8.93
N SER A 216 9.14 10.27 -7.86
CA SER A 216 9.55 10.95 -6.63
C SER A 216 11.02 11.36 -6.69
N ASN A 217 11.30 12.66 -6.72
CA ASN A 217 12.66 13.17 -6.74
C ASN A 217 13.46 12.77 -5.49
N ALA A 218 12.85 12.86 -4.31
CA ALA A 218 13.50 12.51 -3.04
C ALA A 218 13.93 11.03 -2.99
N GLN A 219 13.10 10.12 -3.51
CA GLN A 219 13.43 8.70 -3.61
C GLN A 219 14.53 8.44 -4.63
N VAL A 220 14.46 9.08 -5.81
CA VAL A 220 15.47 8.91 -6.87
C VAL A 220 16.84 9.43 -6.44
N GLU A 221 16.92 10.58 -5.79
CA GLU A 221 18.17 11.12 -5.25
C GLU A 221 18.78 10.19 -4.20
N TRP A 222 17.96 9.69 -3.29
CA TRP A 222 18.37 8.72 -2.28
C TRP A 222 18.89 7.42 -2.92
N ALA A 223 18.14 6.87 -3.89
CA ALA A 223 18.50 5.66 -4.62
C ALA A 223 19.84 5.81 -5.38
N ARG A 224 20.04 6.91 -6.10
CA ARG A 224 21.29 7.22 -6.81
C ARG A 224 22.49 7.26 -5.88
N ALA A 225 22.34 7.83 -4.67
CA ALA A 225 23.42 7.88 -3.69
C ALA A 225 23.81 6.49 -3.20
N ARG A 226 22.83 5.61 -2.98
CA ARG A 226 23.05 4.24 -2.46
C ARG A 226 23.51 3.23 -3.52
N CYS A 227 23.21 3.48 -4.79
CA CYS A 227 23.57 2.62 -5.91
C CYS A 227 24.80 3.12 -6.69
N LYS A 228 25.57 4.06 -6.12
CA LYS A 228 26.76 4.60 -6.78
C LYS A 228 27.76 3.48 -7.11
N GLY A 229 28.15 3.38 -8.38
CA GLY A 229 29.07 2.36 -8.89
C GLY A 229 28.41 1.06 -9.33
N LEU A 230 27.12 0.88 -9.11
CA LEU A 230 26.35 -0.26 -9.64
C LEU A 230 25.81 0.05 -11.06
N PRO A 231 25.56 -0.97 -11.87
CA PRO A 231 24.98 -0.82 -13.21
C PRO A 231 23.45 -0.53 -13.15
N VAL A 232 23.08 0.55 -12.48
CA VAL A 232 21.68 0.97 -12.29
C VAL A 232 21.48 2.38 -12.79
N GLU A 233 20.55 2.56 -13.73
CA GLU A 233 20.10 3.85 -14.23
C GLU A 233 18.75 4.24 -13.63
N PHE A 234 18.69 5.32 -12.84
CA PHE A 234 17.43 5.86 -12.29
C PHE A 234 16.88 6.98 -13.16
N ARG A 235 15.67 6.81 -13.68
CA ARG A 235 14.93 7.78 -14.48
C ARG A 235 13.83 8.43 -13.64
N LEU A 236 13.95 9.75 -13.43
CA LEU A 236 12.90 10.55 -12.79
C LEU A 236 11.80 10.86 -13.84
N GLN A 237 11.03 9.83 -14.16
CA GLN A 237 10.00 9.85 -15.21
C GLN A 237 8.83 8.96 -14.82
N ASP A 238 7.64 9.25 -15.36
CA ASP A 238 6.49 8.37 -15.20
C ASP A 238 6.74 7.04 -15.93
N TYR A 239 6.35 5.91 -15.30
CA TYR A 239 6.53 4.58 -15.89
C TYR A 239 5.88 4.45 -17.28
N ARG A 240 4.84 5.24 -17.59
CA ARG A 240 4.15 5.25 -18.89
C ARG A 240 5.07 5.72 -20.03
N GLU A 241 6.18 6.36 -19.70
CA GLU A 241 7.20 6.83 -20.66
C GLU A 241 8.30 5.79 -20.89
N ALA A 242 8.19 4.60 -20.29
CA ALA A 242 9.18 3.55 -20.45
C ALA A 242 9.26 3.11 -21.93
N ILE A 243 10.50 3.10 -22.43
CA ILE A 243 10.86 2.72 -23.80
C ILE A 243 12.08 1.80 -23.78
N GLY A 244 12.25 1.00 -24.80
CA GLY A 244 13.34 0.05 -24.94
C GLY A 244 12.85 -1.40 -24.86
N THR A 245 13.79 -2.32 -24.98
CA THR A 245 13.55 -3.78 -24.85
C THR A 245 14.45 -4.31 -23.75
N PHE A 246 13.84 -5.10 -22.86
CA PHE A 246 14.47 -5.61 -21.64
C PHE A 246 14.24 -7.13 -21.55
N ASP A 247 15.21 -7.84 -21.02
CA ASP A 247 15.14 -9.28 -20.83
C ASP A 247 14.09 -9.65 -19.78
N LYS A 248 13.94 -8.82 -18.75
CA LYS A 248 12.96 -8.99 -17.67
C LYS A 248 12.35 -7.65 -17.27
N VAL A 249 11.13 -7.69 -16.76
CA VAL A 249 10.43 -6.50 -16.19
C VAL A 249 9.96 -6.83 -14.78
N ALA A 250 10.09 -5.89 -13.86
CA ALA A 250 9.57 -5.97 -12.50
C ALA A 250 8.66 -4.77 -12.19
N ALA A 251 7.55 -5.02 -11.51
CA ALA A 251 6.71 -3.99 -10.89
C ALA A 251 6.33 -4.45 -9.48
N ILE A 252 6.86 -3.76 -8.46
CA ILE A 252 6.77 -4.17 -7.08
C ILE A 252 6.05 -3.06 -6.29
N GLY A 253 4.77 -3.28 -5.95
CA GLY A 253 3.94 -2.28 -5.25
C GLY A 253 3.56 -1.06 -6.11
N LEU A 254 3.53 -1.22 -7.43
CA LEU A 254 3.11 -0.16 -8.36
C LEU A 254 1.64 -0.30 -8.79
N CYS A 255 1.15 -1.53 -8.96
CA CYS A 255 -0.15 -1.80 -9.57
C CYS A 255 -1.31 -1.14 -8.79
N GLU A 256 -1.15 -0.99 -7.48
CA GLU A 256 -2.07 -0.32 -6.57
C GLU A 256 -2.28 1.16 -6.90
N HIS A 257 -1.34 1.76 -7.63
CA HIS A 257 -1.38 3.16 -8.09
C HIS A 257 -1.77 3.30 -9.56
N VAL A 258 -1.89 2.20 -10.30
CA VAL A 258 -2.27 2.20 -11.73
C VAL A 258 -3.76 2.47 -11.93
N GLY A 259 -4.61 1.81 -11.13
CA GLY A 259 -6.06 1.92 -11.19
C GLY A 259 -6.72 1.12 -12.31
N TYR A 260 -7.94 0.62 -12.04
CA TYR A 260 -8.61 -0.38 -12.89
C TYR A 260 -8.82 0.04 -14.36
N LYS A 261 -8.95 1.35 -14.62
CA LYS A 261 -9.11 1.88 -16.00
C LYS A 261 -7.81 1.80 -16.82
N ASN A 262 -6.68 1.65 -16.16
CA ASN A 262 -5.35 1.69 -16.78
C ASN A 262 -4.64 0.33 -16.73
N TYR A 263 -5.22 -0.71 -16.10
CA TYR A 263 -4.53 -2.01 -16.01
C TYR A 263 -4.18 -2.56 -17.39
N ARG A 264 -5.10 -2.57 -18.35
CA ARG A 264 -4.83 -3.06 -19.71
C ARG A 264 -3.67 -2.30 -20.37
N SER A 265 -3.67 -0.99 -20.36
CA SER A 265 -2.59 -0.17 -20.95
C SER A 265 -1.26 -0.33 -20.22
N PHE A 266 -1.28 -0.62 -18.91
CA PHE A 266 -0.08 -0.96 -18.15
C PHE A 266 0.51 -2.31 -18.62
N PHE A 267 -0.30 -3.34 -18.78
CA PHE A 267 0.15 -4.63 -19.29
C PHE A 267 0.62 -4.54 -20.74
N GLU A 268 -0.04 -3.77 -21.60
CA GLU A 268 0.41 -3.49 -22.97
C GLU A 268 1.77 -2.79 -23.04
N LEU A 269 2.02 -1.84 -22.13
CA LEU A 269 3.33 -1.19 -22.00
C LEU A 269 4.41 -2.21 -21.63
N VAL A 270 4.15 -3.03 -20.61
CA VAL A 270 5.09 -4.08 -20.18
C VAL A 270 5.34 -5.07 -21.33
N HIS A 271 4.29 -5.53 -22.01
CA HIS A 271 4.41 -6.44 -23.16
C HIS A 271 5.29 -5.84 -24.27
N ARG A 272 5.14 -4.54 -24.56
CA ARG A 272 5.96 -3.85 -25.57
C ARG A 272 7.44 -3.76 -25.15
N CYS A 273 7.70 -3.57 -23.84
CA CYS A 273 9.06 -3.44 -23.32
C CYS A 273 9.76 -4.78 -23.04
N LEU A 274 9.02 -5.88 -22.97
CA LEU A 274 9.57 -7.20 -22.65
C LEU A 274 10.05 -7.90 -23.94
N ALA A 275 11.28 -8.42 -23.90
CA ALA A 275 11.85 -9.25 -24.98
C ALA A 275 11.08 -10.56 -25.17
N PRO A 276 11.13 -11.19 -26.35
CA PRO A 276 10.65 -12.56 -26.54
C PRO A 276 11.33 -13.53 -25.55
N GLY A 277 10.54 -14.41 -24.91
CA GLY A 277 11.03 -15.32 -23.86
C GLY A 277 11.34 -14.65 -22.52
N GLY A 278 11.09 -13.34 -22.41
CA GLY A 278 11.26 -12.60 -21.17
C GLY A 278 10.18 -12.90 -20.13
N ILE A 279 10.47 -12.54 -18.87
CA ILE A 279 9.55 -12.69 -17.74
C ILE A 279 9.21 -11.32 -17.17
N PHE A 280 7.92 -11.08 -16.96
CA PHE A 280 7.40 -9.98 -16.15
C PHE A 280 6.99 -10.49 -14.78
N LEU A 281 7.55 -9.92 -13.72
CA LEU A 281 7.14 -10.18 -12.35
C LEU A 281 6.33 -9.00 -11.82
N LEU A 282 5.08 -9.29 -11.47
CA LEU A 282 4.19 -8.36 -10.80
C LEU A 282 4.04 -8.77 -9.33
N HIS A 283 4.42 -7.89 -8.40
CA HIS A 283 4.18 -8.04 -6.96
C HIS A 283 3.18 -6.96 -6.53
N THR A 284 2.00 -7.35 -6.10
CA THR A 284 0.90 -6.42 -5.82
C THR A 284 -0.02 -6.90 -4.71
N ILE A 285 -0.54 -5.95 -3.93
CA ILE A 285 -1.69 -6.21 -3.07
C ILE A 285 -2.91 -6.45 -3.97
N GLY A 286 -3.76 -7.38 -3.58
CA GLY A 286 -4.97 -7.70 -4.30
C GLY A 286 -6.19 -7.86 -3.39
N ARG A 287 -7.37 -7.95 -4.00
CA ARG A 287 -8.64 -8.18 -3.31
C ARG A 287 -9.39 -9.37 -3.88
N ASN A 288 -10.20 -10.01 -3.02
CA ASN A 288 -11.03 -11.15 -3.40
C ASN A 288 -12.21 -10.78 -4.33
N SER A 289 -12.57 -9.48 -4.40
CA SER A 289 -13.68 -8.98 -5.22
C SER A 289 -13.29 -7.71 -5.97
N SER A 290 -13.90 -7.51 -7.15
CA SER A 290 -13.66 -6.32 -7.98
C SER A 290 -14.37 -5.09 -7.39
N ILE A 291 -13.63 -4.23 -6.71
CA ILE A 291 -14.09 -2.94 -6.19
C ILE A 291 -13.47 -1.82 -7.03
N ARG A 292 -14.19 -0.73 -7.21
CA ARG A 292 -13.79 0.41 -8.05
C ARG A 292 -13.56 1.70 -7.27
N TYR A 293 -13.38 1.58 -5.96
CA TYR A 293 -13.09 2.70 -5.06
C TYR A 293 -12.07 2.26 -4.01
N CYS A 294 -11.35 3.22 -3.44
CA CYS A 294 -10.51 3.03 -2.28
C CYS A 294 -11.33 3.23 -1.00
N ASP A 295 -10.92 2.64 0.11
CA ASP A 295 -11.43 3.02 1.43
C ASP A 295 -11.25 4.53 1.63
N ALA A 296 -12.26 5.21 2.16
CA ALA A 296 -12.27 6.68 2.22
C ALA A 296 -11.17 7.25 3.13
N TRP A 297 -10.85 6.55 4.22
CA TRP A 297 -9.78 6.95 5.13
C TRP A 297 -8.40 6.72 4.49
N MET A 298 -8.19 5.56 3.85
CA MET A 298 -6.95 5.26 3.13
C MET A 298 -6.72 6.23 1.96
N ASP A 299 -7.77 6.56 1.19
CA ASP A 299 -7.70 7.53 0.09
C ASP A 299 -7.33 8.93 0.57
N ARG A 300 -7.78 9.31 1.76
CA ARG A 300 -7.55 10.65 2.31
C ARG A 300 -6.17 10.82 2.95
N TYR A 301 -5.72 9.84 3.72
CA TYR A 301 -4.58 9.99 4.61
C TYR A 301 -3.33 9.24 4.18
N ILE A 302 -3.44 8.10 3.49
CA ILE A 302 -2.32 7.20 3.23
C ILE A 302 -2.03 7.05 1.74
N PHE A 303 -2.99 6.57 0.93
CA PHE A 303 -2.79 6.27 -0.48
C PHE A 303 -3.83 6.96 -1.38
N PRO A 304 -3.72 8.28 -1.60
CA PRO A 304 -4.67 9.00 -2.44
C PRO A 304 -4.77 8.40 -3.84
N GLY A 305 -5.97 7.98 -4.23
CA GLY A 305 -6.24 7.32 -5.50
C GLY A 305 -5.78 5.87 -5.57
N GLY A 306 -5.29 5.27 -4.49
CA GLY A 306 -4.91 3.87 -4.44
C GLY A 306 -6.07 2.95 -4.77
N MET A 307 -5.79 1.85 -5.47
CA MET A 307 -6.82 0.87 -5.84
C MET A 307 -6.24 -0.53 -5.96
N LEU A 308 -6.79 -1.45 -5.19
CA LEU A 308 -6.34 -2.83 -5.19
C LEU A 308 -7.04 -3.62 -6.30
N PRO A 309 -6.29 -4.31 -7.18
CA PRO A 309 -6.87 -5.15 -8.21
C PRO A 309 -7.49 -6.43 -7.64
N SER A 310 -8.51 -6.97 -8.32
CA SER A 310 -8.95 -8.34 -8.12
C SER A 310 -8.30 -9.29 -9.12
N ALA A 311 -8.36 -10.60 -8.84
CA ALA A 311 -7.89 -11.63 -9.78
C ALA A 311 -8.59 -11.52 -11.16
N THR A 312 -9.89 -11.24 -11.18
CA THR A 312 -10.66 -11.02 -12.41
C THR A 312 -10.14 -9.80 -13.19
N GLN A 313 -9.84 -8.69 -12.51
CA GLN A 313 -9.33 -7.48 -13.18
C GLN A 313 -7.93 -7.70 -13.76
N LEU A 314 -7.05 -8.40 -13.04
CA LEU A 314 -5.73 -8.75 -13.54
C LEU A 314 -5.82 -9.72 -14.70
N GLY A 315 -6.66 -10.79 -14.60
CA GLY A 315 -6.88 -11.74 -15.67
C GLY A 315 -7.36 -11.07 -16.96
N GLN A 316 -8.35 -10.17 -16.86
CA GLN A 316 -8.83 -9.39 -18.01
C GLN A 316 -7.76 -8.45 -18.59
N ALA A 317 -6.88 -7.90 -17.75
CA ALA A 317 -5.85 -6.98 -18.21
C ALA A 317 -4.70 -7.68 -18.95
N MET A 318 -4.37 -8.92 -18.58
CA MET A 318 -3.28 -9.69 -19.19
C MET A 318 -3.75 -10.61 -20.34
N ASP A 319 -5.06 -10.71 -20.57
CA ASP A 319 -5.66 -11.55 -21.63
C ASP A 319 -5.05 -11.20 -23.00
N ASP A 320 -4.74 -12.20 -23.82
CA ASP A 320 -4.04 -12.09 -25.10
C ASP A 320 -2.62 -11.46 -25.06
N LEU A 321 -2.13 -11.04 -23.91
CA LEU A 321 -0.79 -10.44 -23.80
C LEU A 321 0.24 -11.38 -23.18
N PHE A 322 -0.16 -12.17 -22.19
CA PHE A 322 0.77 -12.95 -21.40
C PHE A 322 0.25 -14.35 -21.10
N ALA A 323 1.16 -15.32 -21.08
CA ALA A 323 0.94 -16.58 -20.42
C ALA A 323 1.21 -16.42 -18.90
N LEU A 324 0.28 -16.92 -18.08
CA LEU A 324 0.44 -16.95 -16.64
C LEU A 324 1.26 -18.18 -16.25
N GLU A 325 2.49 -17.97 -15.83
CA GLU A 325 3.42 -19.03 -15.43
C GLU A 325 3.27 -19.40 -13.94
N ASP A 326 3.08 -18.41 -13.08
CA ASP A 326 2.91 -18.58 -11.64
C ASP A 326 1.99 -17.51 -11.02
N TRP A 327 1.21 -17.93 -10.01
CA TRP A 327 0.46 -17.05 -9.12
C TRP A 327 0.71 -17.47 -7.68
N HIS A 328 1.63 -16.80 -7.01
CA HIS A 328 1.99 -17.04 -5.63
C HIS A 328 1.26 -16.07 -4.69
N SER A 329 0.44 -16.61 -3.79
CA SER A 329 -0.27 -15.83 -2.77
C SER A 329 0.35 -16.08 -1.39
N PHE A 330 0.86 -15.01 -0.76
CA PHE A 330 1.43 -15.04 0.60
C PHE A 330 1.03 -13.80 1.42
N GLY A 331 -0.25 -13.41 1.32
CA GLY A 331 -0.77 -12.22 1.97
C GLY A 331 -0.61 -12.17 3.49
N THR A 332 -0.54 -13.32 4.16
CA THR A 332 -0.31 -13.40 5.61
C THR A 332 1.08 -12.90 6.03
N ASP A 333 2.05 -12.93 5.13
CA ASP A 333 3.38 -12.37 5.38
C ASP A 333 3.35 -10.84 5.51
N TYR A 334 2.34 -10.20 4.92
CA TYR A 334 2.18 -8.76 5.06
C TYR A 334 1.71 -8.37 6.47
N ASP A 335 0.88 -9.18 7.12
CA ASP A 335 0.56 -8.99 8.55
C ASP A 335 1.87 -8.93 9.37
N ARG A 336 2.75 -9.92 9.24
CA ARG A 336 4.05 -9.95 9.93
C ARG A 336 4.92 -8.73 9.57
N THR A 337 4.93 -8.33 8.31
CA THR A 337 5.69 -7.17 7.82
C THR A 337 5.19 -5.87 8.45
N LEU A 338 3.86 -5.66 8.49
CA LEU A 338 3.23 -4.48 9.08
C LEU A 338 3.43 -4.42 10.60
N MET A 339 3.36 -5.56 11.28
CA MET A 339 3.67 -5.66 12.71
C MET A 339 5.14 -5.33 13.00
N ALA A 340 6.07 -5.76 12.15
CA ALA A 340 7.49 -5.39 12.26
C ALA A 340 7.71 -3.89 12.01
N TRP A 341 7.06 -3.31 10.99
CA TRP A 341 7.09 -1.85 10.77
C TRP A 341 6.51 -1.09 11.96
N HIS A 342 5.39 -1.58 12.53
CA HIS A 342 4.79 -0.97 13.72
C HIS A 342 5.76 -0.99 14.90
N ALA A 343 6.42 -2.11 15.17
CA ALA A 343 7.40 -2.21 16.26
C ALA A 343 8.59 -1.23 16.07
N ASN A 344 9.09 -1.11 14.83
CA ASN A 344 10.15 -0.14 14.51
C ASN A 344 9.66 1.32 14.63
N PHE A 345 8.43 1.59 14.20
CA PHE A 345 7.77 2.90 14.34
C PHE A 345 7.66 3.31 15.81
N GLU A 346 7.10 2.46 16.66
CA GLU A 346 6.99 2.70 18.11
C GLU A 346 8.36 2.99 18.75
N LYS A 347 9.35 2.15 18.43
CA LYS A 347 10.73 2.32 18.94
C LYS A 347 11.36 3.64 18.50
N SER A 348 11.09 4.08 17.28
CA SER A 348 11.69 5.30 16.71
C SER A 348 10.88 6.56 16.98
N TRP A 349 9.61 6.46 17.38
CA TRP A 349 8.69 7.59 17.56
C TRP A 349 9.22 8.74 18.42
N PRO A 350 9.94 8.51 19.54
CA PRO A 350 10.48 9.62 20.35
C PRO A 350 11.37 10.59 19.56
N ARG A 351 11.97 10.15 18.44
CA ARG A 351 12.80 11.00 17.57
C ARG A 351 11.97 11.95 16.71
N PHE A 352 10.71 11.60 16.45
CA PHE A 352 9.83 12.26 15.48
C PHE A 352 8.63 12.95 16.11
N SER A 353 8.32 12.66 17.38
CA SER A 353 7.12 13.12 18.07
C SER A 353 6.98 14.66 18.09
N ALA A 354 8.10 15.39 18.28
CA ALA A 354 8.09 16.86 18.30
C ALA A 354 7.83 17.49 16.91
N GLU A 355 8.12 16.76 15.83
CA GLU A 355 7.96 17.24 14.46
C GLU A 355 6.54 16.93 13.92
N TYR A 356 6.04 15.70 14.17
CA TYR A 356 4.79 15.23 13.57
C TYR A 356 3.58 15.31 14.50
N GLY A 357 3.76 15.25 15.80
CA GLY A 357 2.70 15.38 16.80
C GLY A 357 1.80 14.13 16.95
N GLU A 358 0.96 14.17 18.00
CA GLU A 358 0.14 13.02 18.42
C GLU A 358 -0.86 12.55 17.37
N ARG A 359 -1.49 13.47 16.62
CA ARG A 359 -2.47 13.11 15.58
C ARG A 359 -1.84 12.31 14.44
N PHE A 360 -0.59 12.62 14.08
CA PHE A 360 0.18 11.82 13.10
C PHE A 360 0.54 10.45 13.67
N TYR A 361 0.97 10.37 14.93
CA TYR A 361 1.23 9.10 15.61
C TYR A 361 0.04 8.17 15.53
N ARG A 362 -1.13 8.66 15.91
CA ARG A 362 -2.38 7.90 15.87
C ARG A 362 -2.77 7.50 14.45
N MET A 363 -2.62 8.40 13.48
CA MET A 363 -2.85 8.12 12.06
C MET A 363 -1.97 6.96 11.56
N TRP A 364 -0.67 7.01 11.87
CA TRP A 364 0.27 6.01 11.39
C TRP A 364 0.09 4.66 12.07
N ARG A 365 -0.18 4.65 13.37
CA ARG A 365 -0.54 3.47 14.14
C ARG A 365 -1.82 2.82 13.62
N TYR A 366 -2.86 3.61 13.36
CA TYR A 366 -4.12 3.15 12.77
C TYR A 366 -3.88 2.51 11.40
N TYR A 367 -3.11 3.15 10.53
CA TYR A 367 -2.74 2.62 9.23
C TYR A 367 -2.09 1.23 9.33
N LEU A 368 -0.98 1.13 10.06
CA LEU A 368 -0.21 -0.10 10.14
C LEU A 368 -1.02 -1.26 10.71
N LEU A 369 -1.74 -1.02 11.81
CA LEU A 369 -2.46 -2.06 12.52
C LEU A 369 -3.79 -2.44 11.83
N SER A 370 -4.50 -1.50 11.21
CA SER A 370 -5.69 -1.84 10.42
C SER A 370 -5.35 -2.67 9.19
N CYS A 371 -4.25 -2.36 8.51
CA CYS A 371 -3.76 -3.18 7.41
C CYS A 371 -3.28 -4.55 7.87
N ALA A 372 -2.59 -4.66 9.02
CA ALA A 372 -2.19 -5.95 9.60
C ALA A 372 -3.41 -6.85 9.84
N GLY A 373 -4.46 -6.33 10.47
CA GLY A 373 -5.73 -7.05 10.67
C GLY A 373 -6.39 -7.46 9.35
N ALA A 374 -6.37 -6.58 8.33
CA ALA A 374 -6.95 -6.86 7.02
C ALA A 374 -6.23 -8.00 6.26
N PHE A 375 -4.91 -8.08 6.36
CA PHE A 375 -4.13 -9.20 5.79
C PHE A 375 -4.32 -10.48 6.61
N ARG A 376 -4.32 -10.40 7.94
CA ARG A 376 -4.53 -11.53 8.85
C ARG A 376 -5.85 -12.22 8.58
N CYS A 377 -6.93 -11.48 8.51
CA CYS A 377 -8.25 -12.02 8.18
C CYS A 377 -8.44 -12.35 6.69
N ARG A 378 -7.46 -12.11 5.82
CA ARG A 378 -7.55 -12.38 4.38
C ARG A 378 -8.63 -11.55 3.65
N ASP A 379 -9.00 -10.36 4.14
CA ASP A 379 -9.83 -9.41 3.39
C ASP A 379 -9.10 -8.89 2.15
N ILE A 380 -7.81 -8.64 2.31
CA ILE A 380 -6.88 -8.32 1.22
C ILE A 380 -5.78 -9.39 1.12
N GLN A 381 -5.17 -9.48 -0.05
CA GLN A 381 -4.18 -10.49 -0.41
C GLN A 381 -2.89 -9.83 -0.85
N LEU A 382 -1.79 -10.60 -0.88
CA LEU A 382 -0.61 -10.24 -1.63
C LEU A 382 -0.31 -11.32 -2.65
N TRP A 383 0.01 -10.89 -3.86
CA TRP A 383 0.32 -11.78 -4.97
C TRP A 383 1.64 -11.44 -5.63
N GLN A 384 2.36 -12.47 -6.03
CA GLN A 384 3.41 -12.39 -7.05
C GLN A 384 2.94 -13.20 -8.27
N LEU A 385 2.86 -12.54 -9.43
CA LEU A 385 2.58 -13.17 -10.70
C LEU A 385 3.85 -13.20 -11.53
N ALA A 386 4.24 -14.39 -12.03
CA ALA A 386 5.24 -14.52 -13.08
C ALA A 386 4.50 -14.69 -14.41
N LEU A 387 4.77 -13.82 -15.34
CA LEU A 387 4.12 -13.74 -16.64
C LEU A 387 5.17 -13.80 -17.75
N SER A 388 4.95 -14.57 -18.79
CA SER A 388 5.80 -14.62 -19.98
C SER A 388 5.06 -14.13 -21.21
N LYS A 389 5.79 -13.58 -22.18
CA LYS A 389 5.20 -13.01 -23.40
C LYS A 389 4.55 -14.07 -24.30
N ASP A 390 5.21 -15.22 -24.46
CA ASP A 390 4.79 -16.24 -25.41
C ASP A 390 4.70 -17.64 -24.77
N GLY A 391 4.74 -17.72 -23.44
CA GLY A 391 4.90 -18.98 -22.72
C GLY A 391 6.35 -19.46 -22.67
N ILE A 392 6.76 -20.01 -21.54
CA ILE A 392 8.10 -20.61 -21.40
C ILE A 392 8.08 -22.02 -21.97
N ARG A 393 8.88 -22.27 -23.02
CA ARG A 393 8.97 -23.58 -23.62
C ARG A 393 9.46 -24.63 -22.61
N GLY A 394 8.66 -25.66 -22.38
CA GLY A 394 8.92 -26.67 -21.36
C GLY A 394 8.38 -26.32 -19.96
N GLY A 395 7.70 -25.18 -19.84
CA GLY A 395 7.07 -24.71 -18.61
C GLY A 395 8.04 -23.98 -17.68
N TRP A 396 7.47 -23.12 -16.86
CA TRP A 396 8.19 -22.40 -15.80
C TRP A 396 8.44 -23.32 -14.59
N LYS A 397 9.68 -23.33 -14.09
CA LYS A 397 10.03 -24.11 -12.90
C LYS A 397 9.68 -23.30 -11.63
N GLY A 398 8.65 -23.75 -10.93
CA GLY A 398 8.16 -23.11 -9.72
C GLY A 398 9.26 -22.85 -8.69
N VAL A 399 9.34 -21.59 -8.24
CA VAL A 399 10.24 -21.11 -7.17
C VAL A 399 9.40 -20.56 -6.03
N ARG A 400 9.71 -21.00 -4.81
CA ARG A 400 9.07 -20.54 -3.57
C ARG A 400 10.14 -20.15 -2.56
#